data_3b9390bb91d367e53e0538e08f3293f7
#
_entry.id   3b9390bb91d367e53e0538e08f3293f7
#
_cell.length_a   1.000
_cell.length_b   1.000
_cell.length_c   1.000
_cell.angle_alpha   90.00
_cell.angle_beta   90.00
_cell.angle_gamma   90.00
#
_symmetry.space_group_name_H-M   'P 1'
#
loop_
_entity.id
_entity.type
_entity.pdbx_description
1 polymer ?
#
loop_
_entity_poly.entity_id
_entity_poly.type
_entity_poly.pdbx_seq_one_letter_code
_entity_poly.pdbx_strand_id
1 'polypeptide(L)'
;LKEFKPTILLVIDNLRLDQWHIIREELITSHSIESEIKYFSILPTATQYSRNSIFSGLLPSEIEKRFPDKWKNDEDEGGKNMFEEDFFIDQLQRLGKKDSKHSYTKITNIDFGRKVVNRIPNMKANDINVIVYNFVDMLSHARTDMKVIKELADDDAAYRSLTASWFDHSPLRDIMK
;
A
#
# COMPACT_ATOMS: atom_id res chain seq x y z
N LEU A 1 -29.95 8.93 6.33
CA LEU A 1 -28.62 8.66 6.89
C LEU A 1 -27.97 7.61 6.00
N LYS A 2 -26.96 7.97 5.19
CA LYS A 2 -26.12 6.96 4.52
C LYS A 2 -25.37 6.26 5.64
N GLU A 3 -25.64 4.98 5.87
CA GLU A 3 -24.79 4.16 6.72
C GLU A 3 -23.38 4.18 6.14
N PHE A 4 -22.44 4.73 6.89
CA PHE A 4 -21.03 4.66 6.56
C PHE A 4 -20.61 3.20 6.67
N LYS A 5 -20.38 2.54 5.56
CA LYS A 5 -19.75 1.23 5.56
C LYS A 5 -18.26 1.40 5.86
N PRO A 6 -17.68 0.62 6.76
CA PRO A 6 -16.25 0.69 7.02
C PRO A 6 -15.47 0.45 5.73
N THR A 7 -14.50 1.32 5.46
CA THR A 7 -13.69 1.27 4.23
C THR A 7 -12.28 0.84 4.59
N ILE A 8 -11.68 -0.04 3.78
CA ILE A 8 -10.26 -0.36 3.84
C ILE A 8 -9.59 0.26 2.61
N LEU A 9 -8.62 1.15 2.85
CA LEU A 9 -7.68 1.61 1.85
C LEU A 9 -6.45 0.71 1.92
N LEU A 10 -6.35 -0.23 0.99
CA LEU A 10 -5.20 -1.13 0.88
C LEU A 10 -4.22 -0.58 -0.16
N VAL A 11 -3.02 -0.24 0.28
CA VAL A 11 -1.92 0.21 -0.57
C VAL A 11 -0.87 -0.90 -0.64
N ILE A 12 -0.72 -1.52 -1.80
CA ILE A 12 0.30 -2.55 -2.03
C ILE A 12 1.47 -1.86 -2.73
N ASP A 13 2.56 -1.68 -2.00
CA ASP A 13 3.73 -0.96 -2.48
C ASP A 13 4.41 -1.71 -3.63
N ASN A 14 4.76 -0.97 -4.68
CA ASN A 14 5.46 -1.47 -5.87
C ASN A 14 4.73 -2.60 -6.64
N LEU A 15 3.41 -2.72 -6.49
CA LEU A 15 2.63 -3.68 -7.26
C LEU A 15 2.49 -3.20 -8.71
N ARG A 16 3.01 -3.96 -9.65
CA ARG A 16 2.90 -3.69 -11.09
C ARG A 16 1.51 -4.04 -11.61
N LEU A 17 1.08 -3.37 -12.68
CA LEU A 17 -0.23 -3.63 -13.30
C LEU A 17 -0.38 -5.07 -13.80
N ASP A 18 0.67 -5.67 -14.34
CA ASP A 18 0.65 -7.05 -14.81
C ASP A 18 0.57 -8.07 -13.65
N GLN A 19 1.15 -7.77 -12.50
CA GLN A 19 0.98 -8.55 -11.26
C GLN A 19 -0.44 -8.39 -10.70
N TRP A 20 -0.99 -7.17 -10.73
CA TRP A 20 -2.39 -6.92 -10.36
C TRP A 20 -3.36 -7.76 -11.18
N HIS A 21 -3.16 -7.88 -12.49
CA HIS A 21 -4.05 -8.67 -13.34
C HIS A 21 -4.14 -10.14 -12.89
N ILE A 22 -3.05 -10.71 -12.37
CA ILE A 22 -3.05 -12.09 -11.86
C ILE A 22 -3.80 -12.18 -10.52
N ILE A 23 -3.49 -11.28 -9.59
CA ILE A 23 -4.14 -11.23 -8.27
C ILE A 23 -5.65 -10.97 -8.42
N ARG A 24 -6.02 -10.11 -9.35
CA ARG A 24 -7.40 -9.75 -9.66
C ARG A 24 -8.25 -10.96 -10.04
N GLU A 25 -7.72 -11.88 -10.84
CA GLU A 25 -8.46 -13.08 -11.27
C GLU A 25 -8.89 -13.95 -10.09
N GLU A 26 -8.12 -14.00 -9.03
CA GLU A 26 -8.52 -14.68 -7.80
C GLU A 26 -9.55 -13.87 -7.01
N LEU A 27 -9.36 -12.56 -6.90
CA LEU A 27 -10.25 -11.70 -6.12
C LEU A 27 -11.67 -11.64 -6.67
N ILE A 28 -11.86 -11.64 -7.99
CA ILE A 28 -13.20 -11.62 -8.60
C ILE A 28 -14.02 -12.87 -8.30
N THR A 29 -13.42 -13.93 -7.80
CA THR A 29 -14.17 -15.14 -7.36
C THR A 29 -14.95 -14.90 -6.06
N SER A 30 -14.55 -13.92 -5.25
CA SER A 30 -15.12 -13.63 -3.93
C SER A 30 -15.57 -12.17 -3.75
N HIS A 31 -15.17 -11.28 -4.66
CA HIS A 31 -15.45 -9.85 -4.58
C HIS A 31 -16.03 -9.33 -5.90
N SER A 32 -16.86 -8.31 -5.84
CA SER A 32 -17.28 -7.54 -7.02
C SER A 32 -16.38 -6.30 -7.17
N ILE A 33 -15.84 -6.12 -8.37
CA ILE A 33 -15.10 -4.90 -8.70
C ILE A 33 -16.10 -3.87 -9.22
N GLU A 34 -16.34 -2.82 -8.46
CA GLU A 34 -17.26 -1.75 -8.85
C GLU A 34 -16.64 -0.81 -9.90
N SER A 35 -15.34 -0.54 -9.78
CA SER A 35 -14.61 0.27 -10.75
C SER A 35 -13.11 -0.05 -10.75
N GLU A 36 -12.47 0.14 -11.88
CA GLU A 36 -11.02 0.06 -12.04
C GLU A 36 -10.53 1.29 -12.79
N ILE A 37 -9.62 2.04 -12.19
CA ILE A 37 -9.02 3.24 -12.77
C ILE A 37 -7.52 3.05 -12.90
N LYS A 38 -6.97 3.37 -14.07
CA LYS A 38 -5.54 3.36 -14.34
C LYS A 38 -5.03 4.79 -14.45
N TYR A 39 -3.95 5.08 -13.77
CA TYR A 39 -3.31 6.39 -13.81
C TYR A 39 -1.79 6.25 -13.83
N PHE A 40 -1.11 7.27 -14.31
CA PHE A 40 0.34 7.36 -14.19
C PHE A 40 0.72 7.90 -12.83
N SER A 41 1.65 7.23 -12.17
CA SER A 41 2.24 7.75 -10.94
C SER A 41 3.01 9.05 -11.21
N ILE A 42 3.16 9.87 -10.18
CA ILE A 42 4.03 11.05 -10.26
C ILE A 42 5.49 10.62 -10.52
N LEU A 43 6.25 11.50 -11.17
CA LEU A 43 7.67 11.29 -11.43
C LEU A 43 8.53 12.11 -10.46
N PRO A 44 9.60 11.51 -9.90
CA PRO A 44 9.97 10.11 -9.99
C PRO A 44 9.00 9.19 -9.26
N THR A 45 8.87 7.94 -9.71
CA THR A 45 7.95 6.95 -9.13
C THR A 45 8.43 6.36 -7.81
N ALA A 46 9.48 6.93 -7.21
CA ALA A 46 10.01 6.47 -5.93
C ALA A 46 8.96 6.57 -4.82
N THR A 47 8.96 5.59 -3.93
CA THR A 47 7.99 5.41 -2.86
C THR A 47 7.77 6.66 -2.01
N GLN A 48 8.84 7.38 -1.68
CA GLN A 48 8.78 8.61 -0.89
C GLN A 48 7.95 9.72 -1.54
N TYR A 49 7.95 9.82 -2.86
CA TYR A 49 7.16 10.82 -3.58
C TYR A 49 5.73 10.32 -3.80
N SER A 50 5.58 9.13 -4.38
CA SER A 50 4.27 8.60 -4.78
C SER A 50 3.39 8.27 -3.59
N ARG A 51 3.87 7.53 -2.59
CA ARG A 51 3.07 7.16 -1.42
C ARG A 51 2.74 8.33 -0.52
N ASN A 52 3.71 9.21 -0.23
CA ASN A 52 3.44 10.42 0.54
C ASN A 52 2.39 11.30 -0.16
N SER A 53 2.41 11.37 -1.50
CA SER A 53 1.37 12.09 -2.25
C SER A 53 0.00 11.41 -2.18
N ILE A 54 -0.07 10.08 -2.20
CA ILE A 54 -1.34 9.33 -2.00
C ILE A 54 -1.94 9.70 -0.63
N PHE A 55 -1.12 9.64 0.44
CA PHE A 55 -1.60 9.88 1.79
C PHE A 55 -1.87 11.35 2.12
N SER A 56 -1.12 12.25 1.53
CA SER A 56 -1.36 13.69 1.73
C SER A 56 -2.40 14.27 0.77
N GLY A 57 -2.60 13.68 -0.41
CA GLY A 57 -3.36 14.32 -1.49
C GLY A 57 -2.72 15.61 -2.00
N LEU A 58 -1.40 15.74 -1.89
CA LEU A 58 -0.59 16.90 -2.26
C LEU A 58 0.59 16.47 -3.12
N LEU A 59 1.11 17.39 -3.91
CA LEU A 59 2.37 17.17 -4.62
C LEU A 59 3.57 17.22 -3.65
N PRO A 60 4.70 16.56 -3.96
CA PRO A 60 5.88 16.55 -3.09
C PRO A 60 6.33 17.93 -2.60
N SER A 61 6.38 18.91 -3.50
CA SER A 61 6.74 20.29 -3.15
C SER A 61 5.73 21.00 -2.22
N GLU A 62 4.48 20.58 -2.25
CA GLU A 62 3.45 21.08 -1.35
C GLU A 62 3.55 20.41 0.02
N ILE A 63 3.89 19.11 0.06
CA ILE A 63 4.15 18.37 1.30
C ILE A 63 5.34 18.99 2.02
N GLU A 64 6.46 19.21 1.32
CA GLU A 64 7.65 19.84 1.87
C GLU A 64 7.35 21.22 2.48
N LYS A 65 6.61 22.07 1.77
CA LYS A 65 6.21 23.39 2.29
C LYS A 65 5.30 23.31 3.50
N ARG A 66 4.38 22.33 3.52
CA ARG A 66 3.40 22.19 4.58
C ARG A 66 3.94 21.50 5.83
N PHE A 67 4.88 20.59 5.62
CA PHE A 67 5.47 19.74 6.66
C PHE A 67 7.00 19.70 6.57
N PRO A 68 7.69 20.84 6.67
CA PRO A 68 9.14 20.90 6.48
C PRO A 68 9.92 19.97 7.41
N ASP A 69 9.43 19.76 8.63
CA ASP A 69 10.07 18.89 9.63
C ASP A 69 9.81 17.39 9.40
N LYS A 70 8.80 17.05 8.59
CA LYS A 70 8.39 15.66 8.29
C LYS A 70 8.77 15.21 6.90
N TRP A 71 9.06 16.14 6.01
CA TRP A 71 9.56 15.83 4.68
C TRP A 71 11.03 15.42 4.74
N LYS A 72 11.38 14.40 3.98
CA LYS A 72 12.76 13.92 3.84
C LYS A 72 13.12 13.84 2.37
N ASN A 73 14.21 14.50 1.99
CA ASN A 73 14.77 14.43 0.65
C ASN A 73 15.61 13.16 0.46
N ASP A 74 16.05 12.88 -0.78
CA ASP A 74 16.81 11.68 -1.10
C ASP A 74 18.11 11.57 -0.31
N GLU A 75 18.76 12.68 -0.03
CA GLU A 75 20.05 12.78 0.69
C GLU A 75 19.88 12.72 2.22
N ASP A 76 18.67 12.92 2.75
CA ASP A 76 18.43 12.92 4.18
C ASP A 76 18.51 11.52 4.76
N GLU A 77 19.06 11.38 5.97
CA GLU A 77 19.06 10.11 6.69
C GLU A 77 17.68 9.73 7.22
N GLY A 78 17.44 8.43 7.34
CA GLY A 78 16.24 7.85 7.94
C GLY A 78 15.14 7.50 6.95
N GLY A 79 14.03 7.04 7.48
CA GLY A 79 12.90 6.56 6.67
C GLY A 79 12.14 7.70 6.01
N LYS A 80 12.02 7.65 4.70
CA LYS A 80 11.36 8.68 3.88
C LYS A 80 9.83 8.67 4.02
N ASN A 81 9.26 7.56 4.48
CA ASN A 81 7.81 7.34 4.60
C ASN A 81 7.40 7.09 6.05
N MET A 82 8.00 7.81 6.99
CA MET A 82 7.69 7.66 8.42
C MET A 82 6.42 8.38 8.84
N PHE A 83 6.04 9.44 8.12
CA PHE A 83 4.96 10.34 8.49
C PHE A 83 3.70 10.20 7.62
N GLU A 84 3.56 9.07 6.93
CA GLU A 84 2.40 8.79 6.05
C GLU A 84 1.07 8.90 6.80
N GLU A 85 1.00 8.42 8.04
CA GLU A 85 -0.20 8.54 8.89
C GLU A 85 -0.53 10.00 9.20
N ASP A 86 0.47 10.82 9.53
CA ASP A 86 0.26 12.26 9.77
C ASP A 86 -0.26 12.98 8.53
N PHE A 87 0.28 12.64 7.35
CA PHE A 87 -0.19 13.20 6.07
C PHE A 87 -1.62 12.79 5.77
N PHE A 88 -1.97 11.55 6.06
CA PHE A 88 -3.33 11.04 5.90
C PHE A 88 -4.32 11.74 6.84
N ILE A 89 -3.96 11.96 8.10
CA ILE A 89 -4.77 12.71 9.06
C ILE A 89 -5.01 14.14 8.56
N ASP A 90 -3.97 14.83 8.10
CA ASP A 90 -4.11 16.19 7.52
C ASP A 90 -5.02 16.17 6.29
N GLN A 91 -4.91 15.17 5.42
CA GLN A 91 -5.79 15.02 4.27
C GLN A 91 -7.26 14.88 4.70
N LEU A 92 -7.55 14.03 5.69
CA LEU A 92 -8.91 13.89 6.22
C LEU A 92 -9.44 15.22 6.78
N GLN A 93 -8.60 15.98 7.50
CA GLN A 93 -8.98 17.29 8.03
C GLN A 93 -9.33 18.29 6.90
N ARG A 94 -8.49 18.36 5.86
CA ARG A 94 -8.74 19.23 4.68
C ARG A 94 -9.99 18.84 3.90
N LEU A 95 -10.35 17.55 3.90
CA LEU A 95 -11.57 17.04 3.30
C LEU A 95 -12.82 17.21 4.20
N GLY A 96 -12.71 17.88 5.36
CA GLY A 96 -13.81 18.03 6.31
C GLY A 96 -14.19 16.75 7.05
N LYS A 97 -13.29 15.76 7.12
CA LYS A 97 -13.48 14.44 7.74
C LYS A 97 -12.68 14.27 9.03
N LYS A 98 -12.40 15.37 9.74
CA LYS A 98 -11.56 15.35 10.96
C LYS A 98 -12.07 14.43 12.06
N ASP A 99 -13.38 14.20 12.13
CA ASP A 99 -14.02 13.39 13.16
C ASP A 99 -14.15 11.90 12.76
N SER A 100 -13.67 11.51 11.57
CA SER A 100 -13.70 10.12 11.11
C SER A 100 -12.75 9.27 11.94
N LYS A 101 -13.30 8.16 12.46
CA LYS A 101 -12.49 7.15 13.13
C LYS A 101 -11.63 6.43 12.10
N HIS A 102 -10.34 6.41 12.31
CA HIS A 102 -9.41 5.78 11.39
C HIS A 102 -8.38 4.91 12.10
N SER A 103 -7.74 4.05 11.34
CA SER A 103 -6.52 3.34 11.73
C SER A 103 -5.52 3.36 10.58
N TYR A 104 -4.24 3.32 10.93
CA TYR A 104 -3.14 3.18 9.98
C TYR A 104 -2.26 2.00 10.39
N THR A 105 -1.98 1.12 9.45
CA THR A 105 -1.17 -0.09 9.68
C THR A 105 -0.22 -0.31 8.51
N LYS A 106 1.08 -0.44 8.80
CA LYS A 106 2.12 -0.72 7.79
C LYS A 106 2.70 -2.11 8.03
N ILE A 107 2.47 -3.02 7.09
CA ILE A 107 2.92 -4.41 7.16
C ILE A 107 4.26 -4.53 6.43
N THR A 108 5.30 -4.83 7.19
CA THR A 108 6.69 -4.96 6.70
C THR A 108 7.23 -6.39 6.78
N ASN A 109 6.48 -7.33 7.36
CA ASN A 109 6.86 -8.74 7.42
C ASN A 109 5.62 -9.65 7.55
N ILE A 110 5.82 -10.93 7.26
CA ILE A 110 4.75 -11.94 7.23
C ILE A 110 4.10 -12.14 8.61
N ASP A 111 4.88 -12.19 9.68
CA ASP A 111 4.34 -12.45 11.01
C ASP A 111 3.45 -11.31 11.51
N PHE A 112 3.83 -10.08 11.20
CA PHE A 112 2.97 -8.94 11.50
C PHE A 112 1.71 -8.95 10.61
N GLY A 113 1.84 -9.33 9.34
CA GLY A 113 0.68 -9.52 8.44
C GLY A 113 -0.34 -10.51 9.01
N ARG A 114 0.09 -11.66 9.52
CA ARG A 114 -0.78 -12.65 10.21
C ARG A 114 -1.49 -12.08 11.42
N LYS A 115 -0.81 -11.23 12.20
CA LYS A 115 -1.45 -10.52 13.33
C LYS A 115 -2.51 -9.53 12.87
N VAL A 116 -2.30 -8.88 11.73
CA VAL A 116 -3.27 -7.94 11.14
C VAL A 116 -4.52 -8.67 10.67
N VAL A 117 -4.40 -9.85 10.04
CA VAL A 117 -5.56 -10.71 9.67
C VAL A 117 -6.50 -10.89 10.86
N ASN A 118 -5.96 -11.22 12.03
CA ASN A 118 -6.76 -11.41 13.26
C ASN A 118 -7.41 -10.12 13.77
N ARG A 119 -6.98 -8.94 13.31
CA ARG A 119 -7.53 -7.63 13.70
C ARG A 119 -8.58 -7.08 12.73
N ILE A 120 -8.71 -7.66 11.52
CA ILE A 120 -9.67 -7.21 10.51
C ILE A 120 -11.10 -7.10 11.06
N PRO A 121 -11.62 -8.05 11.85
CA PRO A 121 -12.96 -7.90 12.45
C PRO A 121 -13.14 -6.65 13.30
N ASN A 122 -12.08 -6.20 13.99
CA ASN A 122 -12.12 -5.01 14.84
C ASN A 122 -12.09 -3.70 14.02
N MET A 123 -11.60 -3.75 12.79
CA MET A 123 -11.54 -2.58 11.88
C MET A 123 -12.94 -2.08 11.48
N LYS A 124 -13.97 -2.91 11.64
CA LYS A 124 -15.37 -2.52 11.40
C LYS A 124 -15.85 -1.37 12.30
N ALA A 125 -15.16 -1.11 13.41
CA ALA A 125 -15.48 0.00 14.32
C ALA A 125 -14.98 1.38 13.81
N ASN A 126 -14.15 1.40 12.78
CA ASN A 126 -13.62 2.61 12.16
C ASN A 126 -14.35 2.93 10.86
N ASP A 127 -14.38 4.20 10.49
CA ASP A 127 -14.91 4.65 9.20
C ASP A 127 -13.96 4.32 8.05
N ILE A 128 -12.65 4.47 8.30
CA ILE A 128 -11.61 4.16 7.32
C ILE A 128 -10.39 3.48 7.98
N ASN A 129 -9.89 2.45 7.35
CA ASN A 129 -8.70 1.73 7.78
C ASN A 129 -7.67 1.72 6.66
N VAL A 130 -6.47 2.20 6.94
CA VAL A 130 -5.37 2.18 5.99
C VAL A 130 -4.47 0.99 6.29
N ILE A 131 -4.20 0.18 5.28
CA ILE A 131 -3.24 -0.91 5.34
C ILE A 131 -2.22 -0.71 4.22
N VAL A 132 -0.97 -0.50 4.56
CA VAL A 132 0.16 -0.46 3.64
C VAL A 132 0.88 -1.79 3.67
N TYR A 133 1.02 -2.44 2.53
CA TYR A 133 1.66 -3.73 2.41
C TYR A 133 2.95 -3.64 1.57
N ASN A 134 4.10 -3.77 2.22
CA ASN A 134 5.41 -3.53 1.58
C ASN A 134 6.04 -4.77 0.93
N PHE A 135 5.38 -5.93 0.94
CA PHE A 135 6.06 -7.17 0.54
C PHE A 135 6.42 -7.24 -0.94
N VAL A 136 5.59 -6.69 -1.84
CA VAL A 136 5.92 -6.70 -3.27
C VAL A 136 7.16 -5.85 -3.54
N ASP A 137 7.31 -4.76 -2.80
CA ASP A 137 8.54 -3.96 -2.80
C ASP A 137 9.75 -4.78 -2.32
N MET A 138 9.62 -5.51 -1.22
CA MET A 138 10.68 -6.41 -0.74
C MET A 138 11.01 -7.52 -1.74
N LEU A 139 10.03 -8.08 -2.44
CA LEU A 139 10.24 -9.07 -3.50
C LEU A 139 11.01 -8.48 -4.68
N SER A 140 10.70 -7.24 -5.06
CA SER A 140 11.40 -6.51 -6.12
C SER A 140 12.87 -6.26 -5.76
N HIS A 141 13.13 -5.82 -4.54
CA HIS A 141 14.49 -5.68 -4.02
C HIS A 141 15.24 -7.02 -3.99
N ALA A 142 14.59 -8.08 -3.50
CA ALA A 142 15.19 -9.41 -3.47
C ALA A 142 15.55 -9.93 -4.88
N ARG A 143 14.72 -9.65 -5.91
CA ARG A 143 15.03 -9.98 -7.30
C ARG A 143 16.28 -9.24 -7.80
N THR A 144 16.49 -8.01 -7.36
CA THR A 144 17.66 -7.22 -7.73
C THR A 144 18.92 -7.68 -7.00
N ASP A 145 18.82 -7.93 -5.71
CA ASP A 145 19.96 -8.08 -4.81
C ASP A 145 20.37 -9.55 -4.60
N MET A 146 19.43 -10.48 -4.74
CA MET A 146 19.68 -11.91 -4.47
C MET A 146 19.78 -12.71 -5.77
N LYS A 147 20.97 -13.26 -6.04
CA LYS A 147 21.25 -14.05 -7.26
C LYS A 147 20.24 -15.19 -7.47
N VAL A 148 19.89 -15.91 -6.41
CA VAL A 148 18.93 -17.03 -6.47
C VAL A 148 17.55 -16.57 -6.94
N ILE A 149 17.04 -15.46 -6.40
CA ILE A 149 15.73 -14.92 -6.80
C ILE A 149 15.80 -14.38 -8.23
N LYS A 150 16.91 -13.78 -8.63
CA LYS A 150 17.12 -13.32 -10.00
C LYS A 150 17.14 -14.49 -11.00
N GLU A 151 17.72 -15.63 -10.64
CA GLU A 151 17.72 -16.83 -11.48
C GLU A 151 16.33 -17.50 -11.54
N LEU A 152 15.56 -17.48 -10.43
CA LEU A 152 14.21 -18.04 -10.37
C LEU A 152 13.16 -17.17 -11.06
N ALA A 153 13.43 -15.89 -11.22
CA ALA A 153 12.56 -14.90 -11.83
C ALA A 153 13.35 -14.03 -12.82
N ASP A 154 13.99 -14.69 -13.79
CA ASP A 154 14.86 -14.07 -14.78
C ASP A 154 14.10 -13.21 -15.79
N ASP A 155 12.87 -13.60 -16.10
CA ASP A 155 11.97 -12.84 -16.95
C ASP A 155 10.70 -12.36 -16.21
N ASP A 156 9.89 -11.57 -16.89
CA ASP A 156 8.66 -11.02 -16.31
C ASP A 156 7.56 -12.09 -16.12
N ALA A 157 7.56 -13.17 -16.89
CA ALA A 157 6.60 -14.26 -16.74
C ALA A 157 6.91 -15.06 -15.46
N ALA A 158 8.17 -15.40 -15.25
CA ALA A 158 8.64 -16.06 -14.02
C ALA A 158 8.41 -15.17 -12.78
N TYR A 159 8.66 -13.86 -12.91
CA TYR A 159 8.42 -12.91 -11.82
C TYR A 159 6.93 -12.80 -11.46
N ARG A 160 6.03 -12.79 -12.45
CA ARG A 160 4.57 -12.84 -12.23
C ARG A 160 4.16 -14.15 -11.53
N SER A 161 4.70 -15.29 -11.97
CA SER A 161 4.42 -16.59 -11.35
C SER A 161 4.88 -16.65 -9.89
N LEU A 162 6.05 -16.08 -9.60
CA LEU A 162 6.55 -15.96 -8.23
C LEU A 162 5.65 -15.07 -7.37
N THR A 163 5.17 -13.96 -7.93
CA THR A 163 4.22 -13.07 -7.25
C THR A 163 2.89 -13.78 -6.95
N ALA A 164 2.35 -14.54 -7.89
CA ALA A 164 1.11 -15.30 -7.69
C ALA A 164 1.27 -16.34 -6.58
N SER A 165 2.31 -17.15 -6.65
CA SER A 165 2.60 -18.16 -5.62
C SER A 165 2.77 -17.53 -4.23
N TRP A 166 3.48 -16.40 -4.18
CA TRP A 166 3.61 -15.68 -2.91
C TRP A 166 2.25 -15.14 -2.42
N PHE A 167 1.44 -14.55 -3.29
CA PHE A 167 0.12 -14.04 -2.92
C PHE A 167 -0.74 -15.14 -2.29
N ASP A 168 -0.78 -16.31 -2.90
CA ASP A 168 -1.56 -17.47 -2.43
C ASP A 168 -1.21 -17.92 -1.00
N HIS A 169 0.03 -17.71 -0.59
CA HIS A 169 0.54 -18.15 0.72
C HIS A 169 0.76 -16.98 1.70
N SER A 170 0.45 -15.75 1.28
CA SER A 170 0.69 -14.56 2.08
C SER A 170 -0.53 -14.15 2.91
N PRO A 171 -0.31 -13.47 4.04
CA PRO A 171 -1.40 -12.83 4.78
C PRO A 171 -2.19 -11.80 3.97
N LEU A 172 -1.63 -11.28 2.87
CA LEU A 172 -2.33 -10.32 2.01
C LEU A 172 -3.62 -10.91 1.45
N ARG A 173 -3.58 -12.17 0.99
CA ARG A 173 -4.75 -12.89 0.51
C ARG A 173 -5.86 -12.96 1.58
N ASP A 174 -5.47 -13.27 2.81
CA ASP A 174 -6.42 -13.38 3.93
C ASP A 174 -6.96 -12.01 4.38
N ILE A 175 -6.15 -10.95 4.26
CA ILE A 175 -6.58 -9.56 4.51
C ILE A 175 -7.63 -9.11 3.49
N MET A 176 -7.52 -9.60 2.25
CA MET A 176 -8.40 -9.24 1.15
C MET A 176 -9.68 -10.09 1.08
N LYS A 177 -9.82 -11.13 1.90
CA LYS A 177 -11.03 -11.96 2.04
C LYS A 177 -11.91 -11.50 3.19
#